data_3c0bd4b3986ac824dda74ee6b350721e
#
_entry.id   3c0bd4b3986ac824dda74ee6b350721e
#
_cell.length_a   1.000
_cell.length_b   1.000
_cell.length_c   1.000
_cell.angle_alpha   90.00
_cell.angle_beta   90.00
_cell.angle_gamma   90.00
#
_symmetry.space_group_name_H-M   'P 1'
#
loop_
_entity.id
_entity.type
_entity.pdbx_description
1 polymer ?
#
loop_
_entity_poly.entity_id
_entity_poly.type
_entity_poly.pdbx_seq_one_letter_code
_entity_poly.pdbx_strand_id
1 'polypeptide(L)'
;VIALLFISISFGQEPKGNAGVGDIPGFKIYPNPVTNGRLYISTTLNAPKQILIFDIFGSKVLETTIIGLELNVNDLDAGVYMLRVNEKNKVATRKLIIK
;
A
#
# COMPACT_ATOMS: atom_id res chain seq x y z
N VAL A 1 -2.27 -33.55 16.79
CA VAL A 1 -3.50 -33.50 16.09
C VAL A 1 -4.20 -32.23 16.40
N ILE A 2 -4.38 -31.98 17.57
CA ILE A 2 -5.00 -30.82 17.90
C ILE A 2 -4.18 -29.67 17.55
N ALA A 3 -2.96 -29.83 17.58
CA ALA A 3 -2.11 -28.72 17.27
C ALA A 3 -2.43 -28.02 16.03
N LEU A 4 -2.77 -28.69 15.09
CA LEU A 4 -2.96 -28.02 13.88
C LEU A 4 -3.97 -26.99 13.92
N LEU A 5 -4.93 -27.13 14.69
CA LEU A 5 -5.90 -26.15 14.64
C LEU A 5 -5.42 -24.87 15.01
N PHE A 6 -4.59 -24.80 15.87
CA PHE A 6 -4.19 -23.55 16.25
C PHE A 6 -3.59 -22.82 15.22
N ILE A 7 -2.87 -23.46 14.49
CA ILE A 7 -2.24 -22.83 13.42
C ILE A 7 -3.15 -22.09 12.59
N SER A 8 -4.13 -22.74 12.18
CA SER A 8 -5.01 -22.05 11.23
C SER A 8 -5.59 -20.88 11.90
N ILE A 9 -5.86 -20.92 13.11
CA ILE A 9 -6.43 -19.83 13.72
C ILE A 9 -5.56 -18.67 13.73
N SER A 10 -4.34 -18.88 14.01
CA SER A 10 -3.50 -17.75 14.13
C SER A 10 -3.48 -16.92 12.94
N PHE A 11 -3.34 -17.43 11.79
CA PHE A 11 -3.21 -16.48 10.76
C PHE A 11 -4.52 -15.91 10.36
N GLY A 12 -5.57 -16.48 10.77
CA GLY A 12 -6.81 -15.91 10.41
C GLY A 12 -7.00 -14.62 11.12
N GLN A 13 -6.49 -14.45 12.28
CA GLN A 13 -6.68 -13.23 12.93
C GLN A 13 -5.60 -12.30 12.83
N GLU A 14 -4.50 -12.67 12.41
CA GLU A 14 -3.47 -11.76 12.23
C GLU A 14 -3.81 -10.48 11.72
N PRO A 15 -4.50 -10.34 10.73
CA PRO A 15 -4.78 -9.06 10.15
C PRO A 15 -5.32 -8.14 11.18
N LYS A 16 -6.15 -8.57 12.05
CA LYS A 16 -6.61 -7.70 12.98
C LYS A 16 -5.68 -7.53 14.03
N GLY A 17 -4.94 -8.51 14.33
CA GLY A 17 -4.04 -8.35 15.41
C GLY A 17 -3.09 -7.27 15.11
N ASN A 18 -2.98 -6.91 13.91
CA ASN A 18 -2.04 -5.91 13.57
C ASN A 18 -2.56 -4.56 13.67
N ALA A 19 -3.63 -4.39 14.32
CA ALA A 19 -4.19 -3.08 14.43
C ALA A 19 -3.15 -2.11 14.88
N GLY A 20 -2.25 -2.52 15.70
CA GLY A 20 -1.27 -1.61 16.18
C GLY A 20 -0.36 -1.09 15.12
N VAL A 21 -0.05 -1.90 14.16
CA VAL A 21 0.80 -1.44 13.12
C VAL A 21 -0.03 -1.06 12.01
N GLY A 22 -1.29 -1.10 12.18
CA GLY A 22 -2.13 -1.01 11.10
C GLY A 22 -2.09 0.18 10.24
N ASP A 23 -3.19 0.53 9.69
CA ASP A 23 -3.30 1.48 8.63
C ASP A 23 -2.84 2.86 9.04
N ILE A 24 -2.52 3.68 8.06
CA ILE A 24 -2.08 5.04 8.30
C ILE A 24 -3.32 5.91 8.46
N PRO A 25 -3.43 6.68 9.53
CA PRO A 25 -4.60 7.53 9.74
C PRO A 25 -4.81 8.50 8.60
N GLY A 26 -6.04 8.60 8.14
CA GLY A 26 -6.41 9.52 7.08
C GLY A 26 -5.88 9.15 5.70
N PHE A 27 -5.44 7.91 5.51
CA PHE A 27 -4.84 7.51 4.25
C PHE A 27 -5.84 7.57 3.11
N LYS A 28 -5.46 8.26 2.04
CA LYS A 28 -6.26 8.35 0.84
C LYS A 28 -5.34 8.36 -0.37
N ILE A 29 -5.75 7.70 -1.43
CA ILE A 29 -5.07 7.80 -2.70
C ILE A 29 -6.09 8.20 -3.75
N TYR A 30 -5.69 9.05 -4.70
CA TYR A 30 -6.58 9.49 -5.76
C TYR A 30 -5.77 10.07 -6.93
N PRO A 31 -6.26 9.92 -8.13
CA PRO A 31 -7.41 9.14 -8.54
C PRO A 31 -7.04 7.67 -8.64
N ASN A 32 -8.04 6.80 -8.57
CA ASN A 32 -7.82 5.38 -8.73
C ASN A 32 -9.06 4.84 -9.43
N PRO A 33 -9.01 4.58 -10.71
CA PRO A 33 -7.81 4.39 -11.55
C PRO A 33 -7.07 5.67 -11.88
N VAL A 34 -5.78 5.54 -12.09
CA VAL A 34 -4.94 6.63 -12.51
C VAL A 34 -4.97 6.70 -14.03
N THR A 35 -5.20 7.87 -14.58
CA THR A 35 -5.29 8.00 -16.03
C THR A 35 -4.27 8.98 -16.61
N ASN A 36 -3.62 9.77 -15.78
CA ASN A 36 -2.69 10.77 -16.27
C ASN A 36 -1.29 10.64 -15.68
N GLY A 37 -0.94 9.46 -15.17
CA GLY A 37 0.40 9.23 -14.66
C GLY A 37 0.70 9.83 -13.30
N ARG A 38 -0.29 10.40 -12.63
CA ARG A 38 -0.07 11.01 -11.34
C ARG A 38 -1.01 10.48 -10.30
N LEU A 39 -0.47 10.11 -9.15
CA LEU A 39 -1.25 9.63 -8.04
C LEU A 39 -0.96 10.54 -6.85
N TYR A 40 -2.00 10.87 -6.10
CA TYR A 40 -1.84 11.68 -4.90
C TYR A 40 -2.10 10.80 -3.69
N ILE A 41 -1.22 10.90 -2.70
CA ILE A 41 -1.28 10.09 -1.50
C ILE A 41 -1.28 11.04 -0.32
N SER A 42 -2.40 11.09 0.40
CA SER A 42 -2.50 11.99 1.54
C SER A 42 -2.80 11.22 2.81
N THR A 43 -2.38 11.75 3.92
CA THR A 43 -2.63 11.18 5.24
C THR A 43 -2.88 12.34 6.18
N THR A 44 -3.26 12.03 7.39
CA THR A 44 -3.45 13.08 8.38
C THR A 44 -2.16 13.84 8.63
N LEU A 45 -1.03 13.14 8.69
CA LEU A 45 0.23 13.80 8.95
C LEU A 45 0.88 14.39 7.71
N ASN A 46 0.64 13.79 6.57
CA ASN A 46 1.32 14.15 5.32
C ASN A 46 2.85 14.21 5.49
N ALA A 47 3.38 13.28 6.27
CA ALA A 47 4.82 13.17 6.47
C ALA A 47 5.47 12.49 5.27
N PRO A 48 6.80 12.50 5.17
CA PRO A 48 7.48 11.77 4.10
C PRO A 48 7.09 10.30 4.13
N LYS A 49 6.94 9.70 2.96
CA LYS A 49 6.46 8.34 2.84
C LYS A 49 7.35 7.53 1.94
N GLN A 50 7.57 6.28 2.32
CA GLN A 50 8.25 5.34 1.45
C GLN A 50 7.17 4.63 0.64
N ILE A 51 7.36 4.56 -0.66
CA ILE A 51 6.39 4.01 -1.58
C ILE A 51 6.95 2.78 -2.25
N LEU A 52 6.19 1.70 -2.24
CA LEU A 52 6.55 0.49 -2.95
C LEU A 52 5.35 0.09 -3.79
N ILE A 53 5.59 -0.25 -5.05
CA ILE A 53 4.53 -0.73 -5.93
C ILE A 53 4.95 -2.08 -6.48
N PHE A 54 4.03 -3.05 -6.43
CA PHE A 54 4.26 -4.40 -6.91
C PHE A 54 3.25 -4.73 -7.99
N ASP A 55 3.67 -5.51 -8.98
CA ASP A 55 2.75 -5.97 -10.01
C ASP A 55 1.99 -7.20 -9.50
N ILE A 56 1.17 -7.80 -10.36
CA ILE A 56 0.35 -8.93 -9.94
C ILE A 56 1.16 -10.18 -9.68
N PHE A 57 2.40 -10.22 -10.09
CA PHE A 57 3.25 -11.35 -9.83
C PHE A 57 4.08 -11.15 -8.55
N GLY A 58 3.91 -10.03 -7.91
CA GLY A 58 4.65 -9.71 -6.70
C GLY A 58 6.01 -9.09 -6.94
N SER A 59 6.31 -8.72 -8.17
CA SER A 59 7.59 -8.09 -8.46
C SER A 59 7.50 -6.61 -8.15
N LYS A 60 8.53 -6.10 -7.51
CA LYS A 60 8.56 -4.68 -7.17
C LYS A 60 8.88 -3.90 -8.44
N VAL A 61 8.02 -3.03 -8.85
CA VAL A 61 8.17 -2.25 -10.07
C VAL A 61 8.48 -0.78 -9.79
N LEU A 62 8.33 -0.34 -8.55
CA LEU A 62 8.67 1.03 -8.19
C LEU A 62 8.98 1.10 -6.71
N GLU A 63 10.01 1.85 -6.36
CA GLU A 63 10.35 2.09 -4.98
C GLU A 63 10.90 3.52 -4.90
N THR A 64 10.33 4.34 -4.05
CA THR A 64 10.77 5.72 -3.92
C THR A 64 10.27 6.29 -2.61
N THR A 65 10.71 7.49 -2.28
CA THR A 65 10.24 8.22 -1.12
C THR A 65 9.67 9.53 -1.62
N ILE A 66 8.49 9.90 -1.16
CA ILE A 66 7.92 11.18 -1.52
C ILE A 66 7.81 12.04 -0.27
N ILE A 67 8.03 13.33 -0.44
CA ILE A 67 7.91 14.27 0.64
C ILE A 67 6.57 14.97 0.58
N GLY A 68 6.09 15.25 -0.59
CA GLY A 68 4.79 15.88 -0.76
C GLY A 68 3.72 14.83 -0.97
N LEU A 69 2.69 15.18 -1.71
CA LEU A 69 1.56 14.31 -1.95
C LEU A 69 1.64 13.55 -3.25
N GLU A 70 2.42 14.04 -4.18
CA GLU A 70 2.36 13.53 -5.55
C GLU A 70 3.35 12.41 -5.82
N LEU A 71 2.88 11.35 -6.48
CA LEU A 71 3.73 10.27 -6.93
C LEU A 71 3.59 10.16 -8.44
N ASN A 72 4.71 10.17 -9.14
CA ASN A 72 4.70 10.01 -10.58
C ASN A 72 4.74 8.53 -10.90
N VAL A 73 3.71 8.03 -11.57
CA VAL A 73 3.64 6.64 -11.98
C VAL A 73 3.61 6.52 -13.50
N ASN A 74 4.09 7.56 -14.16
CA ASN A 74 4.02 7.62 -15.61
C ASN A 74 4.78 6.50 -16.31
N ASP A 75 5.79 5.93 -15.67
CA ASP A 75 6.56 4.87 -16.28
C ASP A 75 5.94 3.49 -16.09
N LEU A 76 4.84 3.38 -15.39
CA LEU A 76 4.20 2.09 -15.18
C LEU A 76 3.15 1.86 -16.25
N ASP A 77 3.13 0.65 -16.79
CA ASP A 77 2.14 0.31 -17.81
C ASP A 77 0.76 0.20 -17.20
N ALA A 78 -0.26 0.29 -18.02
CA ALA A 78 -1.62 0.12 -17.57
C ALA A 78 -1.76 -1.27 -16.97
N GLY A 79 -2.43 -1.37 -15.86
CA GLY A 79 -2.60 -2.66 -15.21
C GLY A 79 -3.01 -2.51 -13.76
N VAL A 80 -3.01 -3.63 -13.05
CA VAL A 80 -3.39 -3.69 -11.66
C VAL A 80 -2.13 -3.90 -10.83
N TYR A 81 -2.00 -3.12 -9.77
CA TYR A 81 -0.82 -3.13 -8.93
C TYR A 81 -1.21 -3.13 -7.46
N MET A 82 -0.26 -3.45 -6.61
CA MET A 82 -0.44 -3.34 -5.17
C MET A 82 0.47 -2.22 -4.70
N LEU A 83 -0.10 -1.21 -4.07
CA LEU A 83 0.65 -0.09 -3.54
C LEU A 83 0.82 -0.28 -2.04
N ARG A 84 2.05 -0.12 -1.58
CA ARG A 84 2.34 -0.16 -0.16
C ARG A 84 3.01 1.15 0.25
N VAL A 85 2.49 1.78 1.26
CA VAL A 85 3.00 3.06 1.74
C VAL A 85 3.38 2.93 3.21
N ASN A 86 4.57 3.41 3.55
CA ASN A 86 5.04 3.41 4.92
C ASN A 86 5.25 4.85 5.36
N GLU A 87 4.58 5.24 6.44
CA GLU A 87 4.71 6.57 7.01
C GLU A 87 4.83 6.42 8.51
N LYS A 88 5.94 6.86 9.09
CA LYS A 88 6.15 6.81 10.53
C LYS A 88 5.85 5.43 11.10
N ASN A 89 6.40 4.41 10.49
CA ASN A 89 6.25 3.03 10.92
C ASN A 89 4.85 2.45 10.82
N LYS A 90 3.95 3.14 10.14
CA LYS A 90 2.64 2.60 9.85
C LYS A 90 2.57 2.29 8.37
N VAL A 91 1.83 1.27 8.02
CA VAL A 91 1.79 0.78 6.64
C VAL A 91 0.37 0.71 6.14
N ALA A 92 0.14 1.20 4.94
CA ALA A 92 -1.14 1.06 4.26
C ALA A 92 -0.89 0.34 2.95
N THR A 93 -1.77 -0.56 2.59
CA THR A 93 -1.67 -1.32 1.34
C THR A 93 -2.99 -1.18 0.60
N ARG A 94 -2.91 -0.85 -0.69
CA ARG A 94 -4.13 -0.66 -1.49
C ARG A 94 -3.91 -1.20 -2.90
N LYS A 95 -5.00 -1.61 -3.51
CA LYS A 95 -4.97 -1.98 -4.91
C LYS A 95 -4.92 -0.68 -5.71
N LEU A 96 -4.08 -0.64 -6.72
CA LEU A 96 -3.92 0.54 -7.57
C LEU A 96 -4.16 0.12 -9.01
N ILE A 97 -5.00 0.85 -9.71
CA ILE A 97 -5.28 0.55 -11.12
C ILE A 97 -4.77 1.71 -11.95
N ILE A 98 -3.99 1.39 -12.97
CA ILE A 98 -3.48 2.38 -13.90
C ILE A 98 -4.09 2.10 -15.26
N LYS A 99 -4.65 3.09 -15.87
CA LYS A 99 -5.29 2.97 -17.17
C LYS A 99 -4.58 3.76 -18.25
#